data_98a251d453db803eac91cb90cce4dd88
#
_entry.id   98a251d453db803eac91cb90cce4dd88
#
_cell.length_a   1.000
_cell.length_b   1.000
_cell.length_c   1.000
_cell.angle_alpha   90.00
_cell.angle_beta   90.00
_cell.angle_gamma   90.00
#
_symmetry.space_group_name_H-M   'P 1'
#
loop_
_entity.id
_entity.type
_entity.pdbx_description
1 polymer ?
#
loop_
_entity_poly.entity_id
_entity_poly.type
_entity_poly.pdbx_seq_one_letter_code
_entity_poly.pdbx_strand_id
1 'polypeptide(L)'
;KKAIAKSHAPAPFTTSSMQQDASNKLGFSSPETMSLAQHLYEGIETENGDHIAFITYMRTDSVRISAEAQQSALARIREVYGDEYAPEKPNFYATKKGAQDAHEAVRPIDLSMTPEKAKKLLDRKHFALYKLIYERFLASQMAEAKYNSTQMEIDNSGYIFKASGRVLLFAGYTKIYQEAAPRKEDEDEPSSSKLLPDLKEGDTLDLVSMNKEQKFTKPPLRYTDASL
;
A
#
# COMPACT_ATOMS: atom_id res chain seq x y z
N LYS A 1 -21.93 17.27 3.48
CA LYS A 1 -21.01 17.61 2.38
C LYS A 1 -20.60 16.33 1.65
N LYS A 2 -20.67 16.33 0.31
CA LYS A 2 -20.20 15.23 -0.54
C LYS A 2 -19.01 15.70 -1.36
N ALA A 3 -17.94 14.89 -1.47
CA ALA A 3 -16.76 15.20 -2.26
C ALA A 3 -16.10 13.93 -2.77
N ILE A 4 -15.42 14.02 -3.91
CA ILE A 4 -14.54 12.96 -4.38
C ILE A 4 -13.20 13.10 -3.65
N ALA A 5 -12.88 12.10 -2.82
CA ALA A 5 -11.59 11.99 -2.17
C ALA A 5 -10.68 11.06 -3.00
N LYS A 6 -9.42 11.46 -3.15
CA LYS A 6 -8.40 10.71 -3.87
C LYS A 6 -7.39 10.15 -2.88
N SER A 7 -6.95 8.92 -3.12
CA SER A 7 -5.87 8.27 -2.38
C SER A 7 -4.76 7.93 -3.35
N HIS A 8 -3.59 8.51 -3.12
CA HIS A 8 -2.42 8.30 -3.97
C HIS A 8 -1.71 7.00 -3.60
N ALA A 9 -1.12 6.36 -4.60
CA ALA A 9 -0.30 5.18 -4.39
C ALA A 9 0.93 5.51 -3.53
N PRO A 10 1.33 4.59 -2.64
CA PRO A 10 2.56 4.76 -1.87
C PRO A 10 3.80 4.62 -2.76
N ALA A 11 4.90 5.26 -2.37
CA ALA A 11 6.18 5.17 -3.08
C ALA A 11 6.69 3.73 -3.17
N PRO A 12 7.52 3.38 -4.16
CA PRO A 12 8.23 2.10 -4.18
C PRO A 12 9.09 1.94 -2.93
N PHE A 13 9.51 0.72 -2.64
CA PHE A 13 10.21 0.43 -1.39
C PHE A 13 11.60 1.07 -1.32
N THR A 14 11.88 1.61 -0.14
CA THR A 14 13.24 1.75 0.42
C THR A 14 13.53 0.57 1.35
N THR A 15 14.76 0.43 1.84
CA THR A 15 15.11 -0.58 2.86
C THR A 15 14.14 -0.52 4.05
N SER A 16 13.96 0.66 4.64
CA SER A 16 13.13 0.83 5.85
C SER A 16 11.66 0.52 5.60
N SER A 17 11.09 1.01 4.49
CA SER A 17 9.67 0.76 4.19
C SER A 17 9.41 -0.70 3.81
N MET A 18 10.37 -1.38 3.16
CA MET A 18 10.30 -2.82 2.88
C MET A 18 10.30 -3.63 4.18
N GLN A 19 11.19 -3.32 5.11
CA GLN A 19 11.27 -4.00 6.42
C GLN A 19 9.97 -3.82 7.22
N GLN A 20 9.44 -2.59 7.25
CA GLN A 20 8.18 -2.30 7.95
C GLN A 20 7.00 -3.08 7.37
N ASP A 21 6.88 -3.11 6.05
CA ASP A 21 5.76 -3.77 5.40
C ASP A 21 5.88 -5.30 5.46
N ALA A 22 7.09 -5.84 5.34
CA ALA A 22 7.38 -7.26 5.54
C ALA A 22 7.07 -7.69 6.99
N SER A 23 7.41 -6.86 7.98
CA SER A 23 7.05 -7.12 9.37
C SER A 23 5.54 -7.11 9.59
N ASN A 24 4.85 -6.11 9.06
CA ASN A 24 3.40 -5.95 9.27
C ASN A 24 2.56 -7.00 8.54
N LYS A 25 2.92 -7.34 7.29
CA LYS A 25 2.13 -8.24 6.43
C LYS A 25 2.58 -9.69 6.49
N LEU A 26 3.89 -9.93 6.60
CA LEU A 26 4.46 -11.27 6.53
C LEU A 26 4.95 -11.78 7.89
N GLY A 27 5.07 -10.90 8.89
CA GLY A 27 5.60 -11.22 10.22
C GLY A 27 7.11 -11.48 10.22
N PHE A 28 7.84 -10.99 9.22
CA PHE A 28 9.29 -11.16 9.14
C PHE A 28 10.00 -10.14 10.03
N SER A 29 11.09 -10.57 10.67
CA SER A 29 11.99 -9.65 11.36
C SER A 29 12.83 -8.85 10.35
N SER A 30 13.40 -7.71 10.79
CA SER A 30 14.28 -6.91 9.93
C SER A 30 15.50 -7.71 9.43
N PRO A 31 16.21 -8.50 10.29
CA PRO A 31 17.30 -9.34 9.81
C PRO A 31 16.86 -10.40 8.80
N GLU A 32 15.73 -11.05 9.04
CA GLU A 32 15.17 -12.05 8.12
C GLU A 32 14.81 -11.42 6.76
N THR A 33 14.11 -10.28 6.77
CA THR A 33 13.78 -9.54 5.55
C THR A 33 15.02 -9.19 4.74
N MET A 34 16.07 -8.71 5.41
CA MET A 34 17.33 -8.34 4.73
C MET A 34 18.06 -9.55 4.18
N SER A 35 18.06 -10.69 4.87
CA SER A 35 18.66 -11.93 4.37
C SER A 35 17.96 -12.44 3.12
N LEU A 36 16.62 -12.47 3.15
CA LEU A 36 15.82 -12.88 1.99
C LEU A 36 16.00 -11.93 0.81
N ALA A 37 16.00 -10.61 1.06
CA ALA A 37 16.23 -9.61 0.03
C ALA A 37 17.63 -9.71 -0.58
N GLN A 38 18.67 -10.03 0.21
CA GLN A 38 20.03 -10.25 -0.27
C GLN A 38 20.06 -11.42 -1.26
N HIS A 39 19.45 -12.55 -0.94
CA HIS A 39 19.38 -13.70 -1.85
C HIS A 39 18.61 -13.36 -3.14
N LEU A 40 17.49 -12.65 -3.04
CA LEU A 40 16.74 -12.21 -4.22
C LEU A 40 17.53 -11.26 -5.11
N TYR A 41 18.42 -10.47 -4.55
CA TYR A 41 19.31 -9.57 -5.28
C TYR A 41 20.51 -10.30 -5.91
N GLU A 42 21.21 -11.14 -5.13
CA GLU A 42 22.39 -11.87 -5.60
C GLU A 42 22.04 -12.94 -6.64
N GLY A 43 20.81 -13.40 -6.61
CA GLY A 43 20.30 -14.45 -7.47
C GLY A 43 20.11 -15.77 -6.75
N ILE A 44 19.10 -16.49 -7.18
CA ILE A 44 18.76 -17.82 -6.69
C ILE A 44 19.04 -18.82 -7.79
N GLU A 45 19.76 -19.87 -7.44
CA GLU A 45 20.06 -20.98 -8.34
C GLU A 45 18.77 -21.76 -8.62
N THR A 46 18.46 -21.91 -9.89
CA THR A 46 17.32 -22.70 -10.36
C THR A 46 17.72 -24.16 -10.52
N GLU A 47 16.72 -25.05 -10.65
CA GLU A 47 16.96 -26.49 -10.91
C GLU A 47 17.82 -26.74 -12.16
N ASN A 48 17.87 -25.79 -13.10
CA ASN A 48 18.68 -25.89 -14.31
C ASN A 48 20.12 -25.34 -14.12
N GLY A 49 20.48 -24.87 -12.92
CA GLY A 49 21.79 -24.29 -12.63
C GLY A 49 21.94 -22.82 -13.05
N ASP A 50 20.87 -22.18 -13.51
CA ASP A 50 20.88 -20.73 -13.79
C ASP A 50 20.75 -19.91 -12.52
N HIS A 51 21.52 -18.83 -12.40
CA HIS A 51 21.38 -17.84 -11.35
C HIS A 51 20.48 -16.69 -11.82
N ILE A 52 19.32 -16.53 -11.18
CA ILE A 52 18.34 -15.48 -11.50
C ILE A 52 18.26 -14.48 -10.36
N ALA A 53 18.61 -13.22 -10.63
CA ALA A 53 18.38 -12.10 -9.74
C ALA A 53 16.94 -11.57 -9.95
N PHE A 54 16.22 -11.29 -8.86
CA PHE A 54 14.82 -10.93 -8.88
C PHE A 54 14.56 -9.45 -8.62
N ILE A 55 15.40 -8.81 -7.83
CA ILE A 55 15.19 -7.42 -7.38
C ILE A 55 16.45 -6.56 -7.56
N THR A 56 16.27 -5.26 -7.57
CA THR A 56 17.35 -4.26 -7.48
C THR A 56 17.99 -4.29 -6.11
N TYR A 57 19.10 -3.56 -5.93
CA TYR A 57 19.83 -3.50 -4.67
C TYR A 57 18.94 -3.04 -3.52
N MET A 58 18.84 -3.85 -2.48
CA MET A 58 17.89 -3.68 -1.38
C MET A 58 18.33 -2.71 -0.28
N ARG A 59 19.60 -2.29 -0.25
CA ARG A 59 20.11 -1.32 0.72
C ARG A 59 20.07 0.07 0.09
N THR A 60 18.90 0.70 0.12
CA THR A 60 18.66 2.01 -0.49
C THR A 60 17.64 2.81 0.29
N ASP A 61 17.84 4.09 0.36
CA ASP A 61 16.88 5.09 0.84
C ASP A 61 16.20 5.86 -0.31
N SER A 62 16.55 5.51 -1.55
CA SER A 62 16.00 6.11 -2.75
C SER A 62 14.65 5.52 -3.12
N VAL A 63 13.74 6.39 -3.58
CA VAL A 63 12.46 6.01 -4.20
C VAL A 63 12.47 6.24 -5.72
N ARG A 64 13.65 6.56 -6.28
CA ARG A 64 13.83 6.82 -7.70
C ARG A 64 13.61 5.55 -8.52
N ILE A 65 13.02 5.71 -9.67
CA ILE A 65 12.80 4.65 -10.67
C ILE A 65 13.34 5.16 -12.01
N SER A 66 14.03 4.32 -12.77
CA SER A 66 14.47 4.65 -14.13
C SER A 66 13.26 4.84 -15.06
N ALA A 67 13.44 5.65 -16.09
CA ALA A 67 12.38 5.89 -17.10
C ALA A 67 11.97 4.57 -17.79
N GLU A 68 12.92 3.68 -18.05
CA GLU A 68 12.67 2.38 -18.62
C GLU A 68 11.78 1.49 -17.73
N ALA A 69 12.10 1.43 -16.42
CA ALA A 69 11.29 0.68 -15.46
C ALA A 69 9.89 1.27 -15.30
N GLN A 70 9.74 2.59 -15.36
CA GLN A 70 8.43 3.25 -15.35
C GLN A 70 7.60 2.87 -16.60
N GLN A 71 8.20 2.93 -17.78
CA GLN A 71 7.52 2.55 -19.01
C GLN A 71 7.09 1.08 -19.00
N SER A 72 7.97 0.19 -18.55
CA SER A 72 7.67 -1.24 -18.40
C SER A 72 6.52 -1.47 -17.43
N ALA A 73 6.51 -0.75 -16.30
CA ALA A 73 5.42 -0.83 -15.33
C ALA A 73 4.08 -0.36 -15.92
N LEU A 74 4.06 0.78 -16.62
CA LEU A 74 2.84 1.28 -17.26
C LEU A 74 2.32 0.34 -18.35
N ALA A 75 3.21 -0.24 -19.16
CA ALA A 75 2.84 -1.25 -20.15
C ALA A 75 2.21 -2.47 -19.48
N ARG A 76 2.82 -2.98 -18.40
CA ARG A 76 2.31 -4.12 -17.64
C ARG A 76 0.97 -3.82 -16.97
N ILE A 77 0.79 -2.61 -16.43
CA ILE A 77 -0.47 -2.18 -15.82
C ILE A 77 -1.59 -2.18 -16.85
N ARG A 78 -1.35 -1.62 -18.05
CA ARG A 78 -2.35 -1.61 -19.14
C ARG A 78 -2.72 -3.01 -19.58
N GLU A 79 -1.72 -3.86 -19.77
CA GLU A 79 -1.92 -5.26 -20.20
C GLU A 79 -2.80 -6.06 -19.23
N VAL A 80 -2.57 -5.91 -17.91
CA VAL A 80 -3.18 -6.78 -16.90
C VAL A 80 -4.45 -6.18 -16.30
N TYR A 81 -4.50 -4.86 -16.13
CA TYR A 81 -5.58 -4.19 -15.38
C TYR A 81 -6.44 -3.28 -16.25
N GLY A 82 -5.98 -2.86 -17.41
CA GLY A 82 -6.66 -1.93 -18.32
C GLY A 82 -6.07 -0.53 -18.28
N ASP A 83 -6.38 0.24 -19.32
CA ASP A 83 -5.84 1.59 -19.52
C ASP A 83 -6.21 2.56 -18.39
N GLU A 84 -7.38 2.39 -17.80
CA GLU A 84 -7.86 3.23 -16.71
C GLU A 84 -7.04 3.12 -15.42
N TYR A 85 -6.28 2.03 -15.26
CA TYR A 85 -5.38 1.83 -14.11
C TYR A 85 -4.00 2.43 -14.32
N ALA A 86 -3.64 2.80 -15.54
CA ALA A 86 -2.40 3.50 -15.84
C ALA A 86 -2.66 5.01 -15.81
N PRO A 87 -1.93 5.80 -15.00
CA PRO A 87 -2.07 7.25 -15.01
C PRO A 87 -1.57 7.83 -16.35
N GLU A 88 -2.10 8.99 -16.75
CA GLU A 88 -1.66 9.69 -17.98
C GLU A 88 -0.17 10.06 -17.95
N LYS A 89 0.32 10.39 -16.77
CA LYS A 89 1.74 10.69 -16.50
C LYS A 89 2.27 9.74 -15.44
N PRO A 90 3.52 9.26 -15.58
CA PRO A 90 4.14 8.43 -14.55
C PRO A 90 4.11 9.09 -13.18
N ASN A 91 3.89 8.31 -12.14
CA ASN A 91 3.97 8.81 -10.78
C ASN A 91 5.44 9.07 -10.40
N PHE A 92 5.69 10.23 -9.79
CA PHE A 92 7.00 10.62 -9.28
C PHE A 92 6.93 10.79 -7.76
N TYR A 93 7.96 10.32 -7.10
CA TYR A 93 8.11 10.42 -5.65
C TYR A 93 9.36 11.22 -5.32
N ALA A 94 9.22 12.22 -4.44
CA ALA A 94 10.34 13.04 -4.03
C ALA A 94 11.28 12.22 -3.12
N THR A 95 12.53 12.14 -3.49
CA THR A 95 13.59 11.60 -2.64
C THR A 95 13.88 12.59 -1.51
N LYS A 96 14.09 12.09 -0.29
CA LYS A 96 14.46 12.95 0.84
C LYS A 96 15.80 13.64 0.55
N LYS A 97 15.95 14.92 0.96
CA LYS A 97 17.22 15.63 0.86
C LYS A 97 18.31 14.84 1.62
N GLY A 98 19.40 14.52 0.93
CA GLY A 98 20.52 13.76 1.48
C GLY A 98 20.51 12.24 1.18
N ALA A 99 19.48 11.72 0.52
CA ALA A 99 19.51 10.35 0.03
C ALA A 99 20.56 10.22 -1.09
N GLN A 100 21.25 9.08 -1.13
CA GLN A 100 22.22 8.79 -2.19
C GLN A 100 21.47 8.54 -3.50
N ASP A 101 21.50 9.52 -4.40
CA ASP A 101 20.82 9.47 -5.72
C ASP A 101 21.40 8.40 -6.68
N ALA A 102 22.46 7.71 -6.27
CA ALA A 102 23.10 6.68 -7.07
C ALA A 102 22.29 5.40 -7.22
N HIS A 103 21.42 5.11 -6.24
CA HIS A 103 20.62 3.88 -6.22
C HIS A 103 19.17 4.14 -6.66
N GLU A 104 18.54 3.09 -7.16
CA GLU A 104 17.09 3.05 -7.37
C GLU A 104 16.37 2.52 -6.14
N ALA A 105 15.04 2.63 -6.14
CA ALA A 105 14.16 1.96 -5.21
C ALA A 105 14.28 0.43 -5.31
N VAL A 106 13.86 -0.28 -4.27
CA VAL A 106 13.74 -1.74 -4.31
C VAL A 106 12.56 -2.12 -5.20
N ARG A 107 12.84 -2.79 -6.30
CA ARG A 107 11.83 -3.19 -7.31
C ARG A 107 12.23 -4.49 -8.00
N PRO A 108 11.29 -5.16 -8.70
CA PRO A 108 11.63 -6.24 -9.61
C PRO A 108 12.56 -5.75 -10.72
N ILE A 109 13.55 -6.56 -11.10
CA ILE A 109 14.42 -6.28 -12.25
C ILE A 109 13.62 -6.45 -13.53
N ASP A 110 12.87 -7.54 -13.62
CA ASP A 110 12.05 -7.91 -14.79
C ASP A 110 10.60 -8.14 -14.38
N LEU A 111 9.69 -7.33 -14.91
CA LEU A 111 8.25 -7.46 -14.67
C LEU A 111 7.60 -8.66 -15.40
N SER A 112 8.30 -9.27 -16.36
CA SER A 112 7.85 -10.52 -16.98
C SER A 112 7.97 -11.72 -16.04
N MET A 113 8.83 -11.61 -14.99
CA MET A 113 8.90 -12.55 -13.88
C MET A 113 7.76 -12.27 -12.89
N THR A 114 6.54 -12.63 -13.29
CA THR A 114 5.35 -12.42 -12.48
C THR A 114 5.39 -13.25 -11.19
N PRO A 115 4.60 -12.88 -10.15
CA PRO A 115 4.52 -13.69 -8.93
C PRO A 115 4.18 -15.17 -9.21
N GLU A 116 3.33 -15.46 -10.22
CA GLU A 116 2.97 -16.83 -10.59
C GLU A 116 4.16 -17.62 -11.14
N LYS A 117 5.02 -16.98 -11.92
CA LYS A 117 6.27 -17.60 -12.41
C LYS A 117 7.29 -17.74 -11.29
N ALA A 118 7.50 -16.69 -10.50
CA ALA A 118 8.43 -16.68 -9.38
C ALA A 118 8.09 -17.75 -8.32
N LYS A 119 6.80 -18.03 -8.10
CA LYS A 119 6.34 -19.07 -7.18
C LYS A 119 6.87 -20.47 -7.50
N LYS A 120 7.20 -20.72 -8.77
CA LYS A 120 7.75 -22.02 -9.21
C LYS A 120 9.25 -22.14 -8.96
N LEU A 121 9.93 -21.02 -8.74
CA LEU A 121 11.38 -20.93 -8.61
C LEU A 121 11.83 -20.62 -7.18
N LEU A 122 10.95 -20.02 -6.38
CA LEU A 122 11.25 -19.51 -5.06
C LEU A 122 10.59 -20.37 -3.97
N ASP A 123 11.26 -20.55 -2.85
CA ASP A 123 10.63 -21.07 -1.66
C ASP A 123 9.57 -20.09 -1.10
N ARG A 124 8.82 -20.57 -0.12
CA ARG A 124 7.68 -19.83 0.44
C ARG A 124 8.05 -18.42 0.94
N LYS A 125 9.20 -18.27 1.60
CA LYS A 125 9.58 -16.98 2.21
C LYS A 125 10.12 -16.01 1.18
N HIS A 126 11.01 -16.45 0.30
CA HIS A 126 11.51 -15.64 -0.82
C HIS A 126 10.36 -15.22 -1.73
N PHE A 127 9.44 -16.13 -2.05
CA PHE A 127 8.25 -15.81 -2.84
C PHE A 127 7.37 -14.75 -2.18
N ALA A 128 7.11 -14.87 -0.87
CA ALA A 128 6.27 -13.91 -0.16
C ALA A 128 6.87 -12.49 -0.20
N LEU A 129 8.18 -12.37 0.02
CA LEU A 129 8.88 -11.08 -0.04
C LEU A 129 8.92 -10.54 -1.48
N TYR A 130 9.23 -11.38 -2.47
CA TYR A 130 9.23 -10.98 -3.88
C TYR A 130 7.86 -10.47 -4.34
N LYS A 131 6.80 -11.21 -4.01
CA LYS A 131 5.43 -10.80 -4.31
C LYS A 131 5.09 -9.44 -3.70
N LEU A 132 5.46 -9.21 -2.44
CA LEU A 132 5.26 -7.93 -1.76
C LEU A 132 5.97 -6.79 -2.48
N ILE A 133 7.23 -6.99 -2.90
CA ILE A 133 8.01 -6.01 -3.66
C ILE A 133 7.40 -5.75 -5.04
N TYR A 134 6.99 -6.79 -5.74
CA TYR A 134 6.38 -6.72 -7.06
C TYR A 134 5.07 -5.92 -7.04
N GLU A 135 4.16 -6.27 -6.11
CA GLU A 135 2.87 -5.60 -5.96
C GLU A 135 3.03 -4.14 -5.54
N ARG A 136 3.95 -3.83 -4.62
CA ARG A 136 4.25 -2.45 -4.21
C ARG A 136 4.79 -1.62 -5.37
N PHE A 137 5.71 -2.17 -6.14
CA PHE A 137 6.28 -1.48 -7.29
C PHE A 137 5.21 -1.16 -8.35
N LEU A 138 4.40 -2.15 -8.77
CA LEU A 138 3.31 -1.88 -9.72
C LEU A 138 2.31 -0.88 -9.15
N ALA A 139 1.87 -1.06 -7.90
CA ALA A 139 0.95 -0.14 -7.24
C ALA A 139 1.46 1.29 -7.26
N SER A 140 2.76 1.50 -7.04
CA SER A 140 3.38 2.83 -7.07
C SER A 140 3.22 3.54 -8.42
N GLN A 141 3.07 2.80 -9.50
CA GLN A 141 2.91 3.32 -10.86
C GLN A 141 1.45 3.29 -11.36
N MET A 142 0.49 2.86 -10.52
CA MET A 142 -0.93 2.84 -10.86
C MET A 142 -1.63 4.17 -10.58
N ALA A 143 -2.81 4.30 -11.18
CA ALA A 143 -3.71 5.43 -10.95
C ALA A 143 -4.20 5.46 -9.49
N GLU A 144 -4.51 6.65 -8.99
CA GLU A 144 -5.06 6.90 -7.65
C GLU A 144 -6.40 6.19 -7.44
N ALA A 145 -6.66 5.75 -6.21
CA ALA A 145 -7.99 5.30 -5.82
C ALA A 145 -8.93 6.50 -5.59
N LYS A 146 -10.20 6.35 -5.96
CA LYS A 146 -11.22 7.41 -5.83
C LYS A 146 -12.36 6.92 -4.95
N TYR A 147 -12.78 7.77 -4.03
CA TYR A 147 -13.86 7.51 -3.09
C TYR A 147 -14.89 8.63 -3.13
N ASN A 148 -16.16 8.30 -3.03
CA ASN A 148 -17.18 9.27 -2.67
C ASN A 148 -17.19 9.40 -1.15
N SER A 149 -16.72 10.52 -0.65
CA SER A 149 -16.69 10.83 0.78
C SER A 149 -17.90 11.69 1.15
N THR A 150 -18.67 11.21 2.11
CA THR A 150 -19.83 11.91 2.65
C THR A 150 -19.57 12.27 4.11
N GLN A 151 -19.80 13.52 4.46
CA GLN A 151 -19.75 14.01 5.84
C GLN A 151 -21.11 14.65 6.16
N MET A 152 -21.66 14.28 7.29
CA MET A 152 -22.94 14.79 7.81
C MET A 152 -22.72 15.42 9.18
N GLU A 153 -23.38 16.53 9.42
CA GLU A 153 -23.52 17.16 10.73
C GLU A 153 -24.99 17.19 11.06
N ILE A 154 -25.34 16.68 12.22
CA ILE A 154 -26.70 16.55 12.71
C ILE A 154 -26.80 17.38 13.98
N ASP A 155 -27.64 18.44 13.95
CA ASP A 155 -27.87 19.27 15.12
C ASP A 155 -29.04 18.69 15.91
N ASN A 156 -28.81 18.50 17.21
CA ASN A 156 -29.87 18.17 18.14
C ASN A 156 -29.75 19.09 19.36
N SER A 157 -30.59 20.11 19.39
CA SER A 157 -30.66 21.07 20.50
C SER A 157 -29.32 21.74 20.85
N GLY A 158 -28.55 22.09 19.80
CA GLY A 158 -27.22 22.71 19.94
C GLY A 158 -26.07 21.73 20.09
N TYR A 159 -26.30 20.43 20.12
CA TYR A 159 -25.26 19.40 20.11
C TYR A 159 -25.07 18.88 18.67
N ILE A 160 -23.86 19.00 18.18
CA ILE A 160 -23.52 18.58 16.82
C ILE A 160 -22.97 17.15 16.80
N PHE A 161 -23.71 16.22 16.22
CA PHE A 161 -23.27 14.87 15.95
C PHE A 161 -22.67 14.80 14.55
N LYS A 162 -21.52 14.15 14.41
CA LYS A 162 -20.81 14.01 13.13
C LYS A 162 -20.81 12.56 12.69
N ALA A 163 -21.19 12.33 11.44
CA ALA A 163 -21.07 11.05 10.78
C ALA A 163 -20.24 11.21 9.49
N SER A 164 -19.36 10.27 9.24
CA SER A 164 -18.57 10.23 8.00
C SER A 164 -18.60 8.82 7.41
N GLY A 165 -18.63 8.76 6.10
CA GLY A 165 -18.54 7.51 5.36
C GLY A 165 -17.89 7.75 4.01
N ARG A 166 -17.33 6.68 3.45
CA ARG A 166 -16.76 6.73 2.11
C ARG A 166 -17.11 5.46 1.34
N VAL A 167 -17.39 5.61 0.06
CA VAL A 167 -17.70 4.52 -0.86
C VAL A 167 -16.63 4.52 -1.96
N LEU A 168 -16.05 3.35 -2.24
CA LEU A 168 -15.09 3.19 -3.31
C LEU A 168 -15.77 3.39 -4.66
N LEU A 169 -15.28 4.35 -5.47
CA LEU A 169 -15.71 4.60 -6.83
C LEU A 169 -14.78 3.92 -7.85
N PHE A 170 -13.48 3.99 -7.60
CA PHE A 170 -12.45 3.40 -8.45
C PHE A 170 -11.31 2.90 -7.58
N ALA A 171 -10.96 1.63 -7.75
CA ALA A 171 -9.98 0.99 -6.89
C ALA A 171 -8.54 1.53 -7.09
N GLY A 172 -8.18 1.90 -8.33
CA GLY A 172 -6.82 2.32 -8.62
C GLY A 172 -5.78 1.31 -8.09
N TYR A 173 -4.71 1.81 -7.49
CA TYR A 173 -3.65 0.98 -6.93
C TYR A 173 -4.11 0.00 -5.82
N THR A 174 -5.20 0.31 -5.12
CA THR A 174 -5.70 -0.55 -4.03
C THR A 174 -6.24 -1.89 -4.53
N LYS A 175 -6.38 -2.07 -5.85
CA LYS A 175 -6.74 -3.35 -6.46
C LYS A 175 -5.68 -4.43 -6.21
N ILE A 176 -4.42 -4.04 -6.11
CA ILE A 176 -3.30 -4.98 -5.94
C ILE A 176 -2.53 -4.79 -4.65
N TYR A 177 -2.61 -3.61 -4.05
CA TYR A 177 -1.81 -3.29 -2.88
C TYR A 177 -2.58 -2.43 -1.87
N GLN A 178 -2.60 -2.90 -0.63
CA GLN A 178 -3.11 -2.13 0.50
C GLN A 178 -1.97 -1.96 1.49
N GLU A 179 -1.76 -0.72 1.98
CA GLU A 179 -0.82 -0.52 3.07
C GLU A 179 -1.32 -1.26 4.31
N ALA A 180 -0.39 -1.98 4.98
CA ALA A 180 -0.71 -2.53 6.28
C ALA A 180 -0.87 -1.36 7.25
N ALA A 181 -2.06 -1.21 7.81
CA ALA A 181 -2.20 -0.40 9.01
C ALA A 181 -1.30 -1.00 10.11
N PRO A 182 -0.60 -0.17 10.91
CA PRO A 182 0.06 -0.68 12.11
C PRO A 182 -0.97 -1.53 12.87
N ARG A 183 -0.59 -2.73 13.32
CA ARG A 183 -1.47 -3.60 14.10
C ARG A 183 -2.00 -2.84 15.31
N LYS A 184 -3.21 -2.34 15.19
CA LYS A 184 -3.99 -1.80 16.29
C LYS A 184 -4.89 -2.93 16.73
N GLU A 185 -4.58 -3.51 17.87
CA GLU A 185 -5.27 -4.70 18.36
C GLU A 185 -6.76 -4.51 18.63
N ASP A 186 -7.29 -3.29 18.71
CA ASP A 186 -8.70 -3.02 19.09
C ASP A 186 -9.26 -1.67 18.60
N GLU A 187 -8.78 -1.08 17.56
CA GLU A 187 -9.61 -0.06 16.93
C GLU A 187 -10.57 -0.75 15.99
N ASP A 188 -11.89 -0.59 16.27
CA ASP A 188 -12.90 -0.74 15.24
C ASP A 188 -12.34 -0.10 13.98
N GLU A 189 -12.02 -0.91 12.95
CA GLU A 189 -11.53 -0.39 11.69
C GLU A 189 -12.38 0.82 11.34
N PRO A 190 -11.81 1.96 10.95
CA PRO A 190 -12.61 3.00 10.34
C PRO A 190 -13.29 2.29 9.17
N SER A 191 -14.54 1.89 9.37
CA SER A 191 -15.26 1.01 8.46
C SER A 191 -15.16 1.63 7.08
N SER A 192 -14.27 1.05 6.27
CA SER A 192 -13.85 1.55 4.97
C SER A 192 -15.02 1.63 3.98
N SER A 193 -16.21 1.32 4.43
CA SER A 193 -17.42 1.27 3.62
C SER A 193 -18.70 1.53 4.39
N LYS A 194 -18.72 2.41 5.41
CA LYS A 194 -20.03 2.84 5.95
C LYS A 194 -20.74 3.65 4.86
N LEU A 195 -21.71 2.99 4.24
CA LEU A 195 -22.67 3.65 3.37
C LEU A 195 -23.58 4.49 4.28
N LEU A 196 -23.42 5.80 4.22
CA LEU A 196 -24.36 6.70 4.86
C LEU A 196 -25.60 6.88 3.97
N PRO A 197 -26.81 7.06 4.57
CA PRO A 197 -28.02 7.33 3.82
C PRO A 197 -27.87 8.60 2.98
N ASP A 198 -28.60 8.68 1.89
CA ASP A 198 -28.62 9.87 1.02
C ASP A 198 -29.53 10.93 1.62
N LEU A 199 -28.99 11.76 2.51
CA LEU A 199 -29.69 12.86 3.16
C LEU A 199 -29.37 14.18 2.48
N LYS A 200 -30.34 15.10 2.55
CA LYS A 200 -30.22 16.50 2.11
C LYS A 200 -30.10 17.43 3.31
N GLU A 201 -29.57 18.61 3.07
CA GLU A 201 -29.55 19.66 4.08
C GLU A 201 -30.98 20.06 4.46
N GLY A 202 -31.24 20.09 5.75
CA GLY A 202 -32.60 20.37 6.30
C GLY A 202 -33.46 19.15 6.53
N ASP A 203 -33.04 17.93 6.16
CA ASP A 203 -33.80 16.72 6.50
C ASP A 203 -33.85 16.53 8.03
N THR A 204 -35.01 16.16 8.53
CA THR A 204 -35.23 15.85 9.95
C THR A 204 -35.03 14.35 10.16
N LEU A 205 -34.34 14.00 11.24
CA LEU A 205 -34.03 12.62 11.63
C LEU A 205 -34.64 12.30 12.98
N ASP A 206 -35.27 11.13 13.10
CA ASP A 206 -35.78 10.62 14.38
C ASP A 206 -34.66 9.88 15.14
N LEU A 207 -34.50 10.22 16.43
CA LEU A 207 -33.57 9.50 17.30
C LEU A 207 -34.16 8.14 17.69
N VAL A 208 -33.62 7.05 17.15
CA VAL A 208 -34.10 5.69 17.44
C VAL A 208 -33.53 5.18 18.78
N SER A 209 -32.25 5.38 19.02
CA SER A 209 -31.60 4.97 20.27
C SER A 209 -30.30 5.76 20.51
N MET A 210 -29.95 5.87 21.78
CA MET A 210 -28.64 6.43 22.19
C MET A 210 -27.97 5.45 23.16
N ASN A 211 -26.83 4.94 22.74
CA ASN A 211 -26.00 4.05 23.57
C ASN A 211 -24.79 4.83 24.08
N LYS A 212 -24.49 4.69 25.37
CA LYS A 212 -23.25 5.21 25.97
C LYS A 212 -22.32 4.05 26.24
N GLU A 213 -21.09 4.20 25.78
CA GLU A 213 -20.02 3.23 26.02
C GLU A 213 -18.81 3.94 26.61
N GLN A 214 -18.31 3.40 27.73
CA GLN A 214 -17.07 3.90 28.29
C GLN A 214 -15.91 3.24 27.58
N LYS A 215 -15.04 4.04 26.93
CA LYS A 215 -13.79 3.57 26.31
C LYS A 215 -12.59 4.17 27.06
N PHE A 216 -11.53 3.38 27.16
CA PHE A 216 -10.27 3.81 27.71
C PHE A 216 -9.24 3.91 26.60
N THR A 217 -8.45 4.97 26.64
CA THR A 217 -7.29 5.07 25.74
C THR A 217 -6.25 4.03 26.14
N LYS A 218 -5.69 3.35 25.16
CA LYS A 218 -4.56 2.42 25.34
C LYS A 218 -3.24 3.15 25.08
N PRO A 219 -2.15 2.75 25.74
CA PRO A 219 -0.83 3.29 25.40
C PRO A 219 -0.46 2.94 23.96
N PRO A 220 0.42 3.72 23.31
CA PRO A 220 0.93 3.37 22.00
C PRO A 220 1.64 2.01 22.06
N LEU A 221 1.60 1.28 20.95
CA LEU A 221 2.30 0.00 20.84
C LEU A 221 3.81 0.19 21.04
N ARG A 222 4.46 -0.83 21.59
CA ARG A 222 5.92 -0.83 21.69
C ARG A 222 6.54 -0.86 20.30
N TYR A 223 7.68 -0.22 20.16
CA TYR A 223 8.45 -0.30 18.91
C TYR A 223 8.89 -1.74 18.65
N THR A 224 8.83 -2.11 17.37
CA THR A 224 9.52 -3.28 16.84
C THR A 224 10.81 -2.81 16.15
N ASP A 225 11.73 -3.74 15.82
CA ASP A 225 12.95 -3.40 15.06
C ASP A 225 12.61 -2.66 13.76
N ALA A 226 11.53 -3.07 13.09
CA ALA A 226 11.10 -2.47 11.83
C ALA A 226 10.46 -1.08 12.00
N SER A 227 9.85 -0.79 13.16
CA SER A 227 9.18 0.51 13.42
C SER A 227 10.08 1.52 14.14
N LEU A 228 11.21 1.08 14.70
CA LEU A 228 12.20 1.92 15.37
C LEU A 228 13.08 2.65 14.36
#